data_484d233e0b5bd6bef56b7288f9343c57
#
_entry.id   484d233e0b5bd6bef56b7288f9343c57
#
_cell.length_a   1.000
_cell.length_b   1.000
_cell.length_c   1.000
_cell.angle_alpha   90.00
_cell.angle_beta   90.00
_cell.angle_gamma   90.00
#
_symmetry.space_group_name_H-M   'P 1'
#
loop_
_entity.id
_entity.type
_entity.pdbx_description
1 polymer ?
#
loop_
_entity_poly.entity_id
_entity_poly.type
_entity_poly.pdbx_seq_one_letter_code
_entity_poly.pdbx_strand_id
1 'polypeptide(L)'
;MKERIKNARPMMDLMAKKVFSNPEITAQFIRDILDLPVHHVKILDGTQIHNHQFEDIKTYVTSIDVLAELNDGTQVIIEIQVAYQFNFIKRLWLYLCNQVTKNADEHKKDGVETHKLAEELLPVYTIAITQKRYFKDDKMVHVYCFKEKNTNDELKVYFKGFEEEQDLALMAFLELEKYNKDKIQEYKKVRWIEFFGNQPYTQKPEKILEQADRIVSRIDWTKEERKMYDERTRYLQAYSSFLATIEKEKKDARMQGLAEGKAEGIAEGIEKGKVHGIEHGKKMMIISLIKEAFSRKKKVQND
;
A
#
# COMPACT_ATOMS: atom_id res chain seq x y z
N MET A 1 -18.23 26.76 -11.24
CA MET A 1 -17.56 26.13 -10.09
C MET A 1 -16.43 27.05 -9.66
N LYS A 2 -16.40 27.50 -8.39
CA LYS A 2 -15.25 28.27 -7.87
C LYS A 2 -14.02 27.34 -7.93
N GLU A 3 -12.94 27.81 -8.58
CA GLU A 3 -11.64 27.14 -8.49
C GLU A 3 -11.35 26.88 -7.02
N ARG A 4 -11.04 25.60 -6.69
CA ARG A 4 -10.60 25.25 -5.35
C ARG A 4 -9.32 26.06 -5.10
N ILE A 5 -9.36 27.00 -4.17
CA ILE A 5 -8.21 27.83 -3.79
C ILE A 5 -7.04 26.86 -3.57
N LYS A 6 -5.82 27.22 -3.98
CA LYS A 6 -4.60 26.40 -3.78
C LYS A 6 -4.38 26.11 -2.29
N ASN A 7 -5.15 25.17 -1.78
CA ASN A 7 -5.10 24.71 -0.41
C ASN A 7 -3.82 23.90 -0.19
N ALA A 8 -3.42 23.76 1.05
CA ALA A 8 -2.39 22.79 1.41
C ALA A 8 -2.81 21.38 0.92
N ARG A 9 -1.84 20.54 0.67
CA ARG A 9 -2.11 19.17 0.22
C ARG A 9 -2.71 18.36 1.37
N PRO A 10 -3.98 17.91 1.27
CA PRO A 10 -4.62 17.15 2.36
C PRO A 10 -3.89 15.86 2.72
N MET A 11 -3.16 15.24 1.75
CA MET A 11 -2.35 14.05 1.94
C MET A 11 -1.03 14.30 2.71
N MET A 12 -0.71 15.53 3.06
CA MET A 12 0.42 15.75 3.94
C MET A 12 0.04 15.33 5.36
N ASP A 13 0.85 14.52 6.00
CA ASP A 13 0.66 13.97 7.34
C ASP A 13 0.10 14.99 8.34
N LEU A 14 0.74 16.15 8.45
CA LEU A 14 0.28 17.25 9.31
C LEU A 14 -1.15 17.71 8.99
N MET A 15 -1.51 17.78 7.70
CA MET A 15 -2.83 18.24 7.28
C MET A 15 -3.88 17.17 7.46
N ALA A 16 -3.58 15.95 7.12
CA ALA A 16 -4.50 14.83 7.33
C ALA A 16 -4.81 14.65 8.83
N LYS A 17 -3.81 14.70 9.70
CA LYS A 17 -4.00 14.68 11.16
C LYS A 17 -4.85 15.85 11.64
N LYS A 18 -4.64 17.05 11.10
CA LYS A 18 -5.45 18.22 11.43
C LYS A 18 -6.91 18.07 10.98
N VAL A 19 -7.16 17.48 9.81
CA VAL A 19 -8.52 17.19 9.33
C VAL A 19 -9.19 16.14 10.21
N PHE A 20 -8.50 15.03 10.49
CA PHE A 20 -9.04 13.94 11.29
C PHE A 20 -9.04 14.20 12.81
N SER A 21 -8.43 15.27 13.28
CA SER A 21 -8.64 15.74 14.67
C SER A 21 -10.06 16.29 14.90
N ASN A 22 -10.81 16.55 13.83
CA ASN A 22 -12.22 16.93 13.93
C ASN A 22 -13.10 15.67 13.97
N PRO A 23 -13.79 15.39 15.11
CA PRO A 23 -14.59 14.16 15.27
C PRO A 23 -15.73 14.02 14.26
N GLU A 24 -16.37 15.12 13.85
CA GLU A 24 -17.49 15.10 12.89
C GLU A 24 -17.01 14.67 11.51
N ILE A 25 -15.87 15.23 11.06
CA ILE A 25 -15.26 14.87 9.78
C ILE A 25 -14.83 13.40 9.80
N THR A 26 -14.18 12.96 10.89
CA THR A 26 -13.72 11.58 11.04
C THR A 26 -14.88 10.60 11.08
N ALA A 27 -15.95 10.90 11.82
CA ALA A 27 -17.16 10.08 11.84
C ALA A 27 -17.79 9.95 10.45
N GLN A 28 -17.92 11.06 9.72
CA GLN A 28 -18.49 11.03 8.37
C GLN A 28 -17.60 10.25 7.39
N PHE A 29 -16.28 10.42 7.49
CA PHE A 29 -15.33 9.68 6.66
C PHE A 29 -15.43 8.17 6.88
N ILE A 30 -15.41 7.73 8.14
CA ILE A 30 -15.53 6.30 8.49
C ILE A 30 -16.87 5.74 8.00
N ARG A 31 -17.97 6.46 8.23
CA ARG A 31 -19.32 6.08 7.76
C ARG A 31 -19.36 5.88 6.26
N ASP A 32 -18.77 6.81 5.51
CA ASP A 32 -18.80 6.75 4.05
C ASP A 32 -17.95 5.63 3.46
N ILE A 33 -16.81 5.33 4.09
CA ILE A 33 -15.85 4.36 3.54
C ILE A 33 -16.20 2.94 3.94
N LEU A 34 -16.57 2.71 5.21
CA LEU A 34 -16.84 1.37 5.74
C LEU A 34 -18.33 0.99 5.73
N ASP A 35 -19.21 1.92 5.35
CA ASP A 35 -20.67 1.75 5.36
C ASP A 35 -21.21 1.38 6.77
N LEU A 36 -20.56 1.88 7.84
CA LEU A 36 -20.92 1.62 9.23
C LEU A 36 -21.86 2.72 9.80
N PRO A 37 -22.77 2.40 10.71
CA PRO A 37 -23.67 3.36 11.36
C PRO A 37 -22.95 4.19 12.44
N VAL A 38 -21.99 5.01 12.05
CA VAL A 38 -21.18 5.83 12.97
C VAL A 38 -21.92 7.12 13.34
N HIS A 39 -22.18 7.34 14.60
CA HIS A 39 -22.82 8.58 15.08
C HIS A 39 -21.80 9.53 15.70
N HIS A 40 -20.85 9.02 16.44
CA HIS A 40 -19.84 9.81 17.15
C HIS A 40 -18.49 9.06 17.13
N VAL A 41 -17.39 9.81 17.18
CA VAL A 41 -16.06 9.25 17.36
C VAL A 41 -15.26 10.04 18.38
N LYS A 42 -14.38 9.34 19.08
CA LYS A 42 -13.33 9.91 19.92
C LYS A 42 -11.98 9.67 19.27
N ILE A 43 -11.20 10.71 19.10
CA ILE A 43 -9.85 10.59 18.55
C ILE A 43 -8.91 10.21 19.70
N LEU A 44 -8.20 9.11 19.53
CA LEU A 44 -7.26 8.56 20.50
C LEU A 44 -5.81 8.86 20.13
N ASP A 45 -4.89 8.68 21.08
CA ASP A 45 -3.46 8.72 20.80
C ASP A 45 -3.04 7.46 20.02
N GLY A 46 -2.57 7.66 18.79
CA GLY A 46 -2.09 6.60 17.92
C GLY A 46 -0.67 6.09 18.22
N THR A 47 -0.02 6.60 19.28
CA THR A 47 1.33 6.15 19.65
C THR A 47 1.30 4.73 20.18
N GLN A 48 2.05 3.82 19.53
CA GLN A 48 2.21 2.44 19.95
C GLN A 48 3.66 2.22 20.42
N ILE A 49 3.82 1.84 21.70
CA ILE A 49 5.12 1.51 22.29
C ILE A 49 5.22 -0.01 22.35
N HIS A 50 6.19 -0.58 21.63
CA HIS A 50 6.46 -2.00 21.63
C HIS A 50 7.63 -2.29 22.58
N ASN A 51 7.32 -2.82 23.76
CA ASN A 51 8.29 -3.30 24.71
C ASN A 51 8.58 -4.78 24.45
N HIS A 52 9.71 -5.11 23.84
CA HIS A 52 10.20 -6.48 23.76
C HIS A 52 11.04 -6.80 25.00
N GLN A 53 10.67 -7.88 25.72
CA GLN A 53 11.41 -8.38 26.89
C GLN A 53 12.73 -9.11 26.54
N PHE A 54 13.25 -8.96 25.33
CA PHE A 54 14.52 -9.56 24.93
C PHE A 54 15.65 -8.54 25.13
N GLU A 55 16.70 -8.98 25.83
CA GLU A 55 17.81 -8.13 26.33
C GLU A 55 18.54 -7.28 25.27
N ASP A 56 18.38 -7.57 23.99
CA ASP A 56 19.08 -6.88 22.87
C ASP A 56 18.17 -6.09 21.91
N ILE A 57 16.85 -6.02 22.12
CA ILE A 57 15.95 -5.34 21.20
C ILE A 57 15.52 -3.99 21.76
N LYS A 58 16.01 -2.92 21.15
CA LYS A 58 15.58 -1.56 21.48
C LYS A 58 14.08 -1.43 21.33
N THR A 59 13.43 -0.90 22.33
CA THR A 59 12.03 -0.43 22.25
C THR A 59 11.88 0.44 21.03
N TYR A 60 11.03 0.06 20.07
CA TYR A 60 10.70 0.91 18.96
C TYR A 60 9.26 1.42 19.09
N VAL A 61 9.08 2.66 18.73
CA VAL A 61 7.78 3.33 18.75
C VAL A 61 7.24 3.35 17.33
N THR A 62 6.06 2.81 17.14
CA THR A 62 5.28 3.01 15.91
C THR A 62 4.16 4.00 16.19
N SER A 63 3.89 4.87 15.25
CA SER A 63 2.80 5.83 15.34
C SER A 63 1.79 5.53 14.25
N ILE A 64 0.56 5.30 14.64
CA ILE A 64 -0.61 5.31 13.77
C ILE A 64 -0.92 6.76 13.46
N ASP A 65 -1.27 7.09 12.22
CA ASP A 65 -1.57 8.48 11.85
C ASP A 65 -2.80 9.02 12.58
N VAL A 66 -3.88 8.23 12.61
CA VAL A 66 -5.11 8.55 13.35
C VAL A 66 -5.70 7.26 13.91
N LEU A 67 -6.06 7.27 15.17
CA LEU A 67 -6.83 6.22 15.85
C LEU A 67 -8.15 6.82 16.34
N ALA A 68 -9.27 6.27 15.88
CA ALA A 68 -10.61 6.69 16.28
C ALA A 68 -11.34 5.55 16.98
N GLU A 69 -12.06 5.88 18.04
CA GLU A 69 -12.97 4.98 18.76
C GLU A 69 -14.40 5.41 18.50
N LEU A 70 -15.24 4.50 18.02
CA LEU A 70 -16.64 4.72 17.74
C LEU A 70 -17.47 4.63 19.04
N ASN A 71 -18.74 5.01 18.94
CA ASN A 71 -19.67 4.99 20.08
C ASN A 71 -19.94 3.59 20.65
N ASP A 72 -19.69 2.53 19.90
CA ASP A 72 -19.84 1.12 20.30
C ASP A 72 -18.51 0.50 20.76
N GLY A 73 -17.43 1.27 20.84
CA GLY A 73 -16.09 0.82 21.20
C GLY A 73 -15.26 0.28 20.02
N THR A 74 -15.84 0.11 18.84
CA THR A 74 -15.07 -0.23 17.63
C THR A 74 -13.95 0.75 17.43
N GLN A 75 -12.76 0.26 17.12
CA GLN A 75 -11.60 1.11 16.83
C GLN A 75 -11.25 1.12 15.37
N VAL A 76 -10.96 2.30 14.82
CA VAL A 76 -10.62 2.49 13.41
C VAL A 76 -9.27 3.18 13.30
N ILE A 77 -8.33 2.50 12.64
CA ILE A 77 -7.02 3.02 12.28
C ILE A 77 -7.14 3.69 10.91
N ILE A 78 -6.71 4.95 10.79
CA ILE A 78 -6.61 5.64 9.49
C ILE A 78 -5.14 5.94 9.23
N GLU A 79 -4.60 5.43 8.11
CA GLU A 79 -3.21 5.59 7.68
C GLU A 79 -3.13 6.38 6.38
N ILE A 80 -2.17 7.29 6.30
CA ILE A 80 -1.93 8.15 5.13
C ILE A 80 -0.59 7.78 4.48
N GLN A 81 -0.63 7.24 3.27
CA GLN A 81 0.55 6.74 2.58
C GLN A 81 0.80 7.51 1.27
N VAL A 82 1.78 8.41 1.29
CA VAL A 82 2.12 9.25 0.13
C VAL A 82 3.04 8.51 -0.85
N ALA A 83 4.14 7.93 -0.35
CA ALA A 83 5.09 7.18 -1.18
C ALA A 83 4.72 5.70 -1.27
N TYR A 84 4.97 5.07 -2.40
CA TYR A 84 4.82 3.62 -2.51
C TYR A 84 5.81 2.91 -1.57
N GLN A 85 5.31 1.97 -0.77
CA GLN A 85 6.10 1.11 0.11
C GLN A 85 5.69 -0.35 -0.10
N PHE A 86 6.62 -1.18 -0.52
CA PHE A 86 6.36 -2.59 -0.88
C PHE A 86 5.66 -3.39 0.24
N ASN A 87 6.01 -3.13 1.49
CA ASN A 87 5.45 -3.85 2.65
C ASN A 87 4.30 -3.11 3.35
N PHE A 88 3.73 -2.07 2.74
CA PHE A 88 2.72 -1.23 3.39
C PHE A 88 1.50 -2.03 3.88
N ILE A 89 0.93 -2.90 3.04
CA ILE A 89 -0.24 -3.73 3.42
C ILE A 89 0.08 -4.62 4.63
N LYS A 90 1.29 -5.22 4.66
CA LYS A 90 1.74 -6.04 5.81
C LYS A 90 1.91 -5.19 7.07
N ARG A 91 2.39 -3.95 6.93
CA ARG A 91 2.52 -3.01 8.06
C ARG A 91 1.15 -2.61 8.59
N LEU A 92 0.19 -2.33 7.71
CA LEU A 92 -1.18 -2.00 8.11
C LEU A 92 -1.84 -3.17 8.85
N TRP A 93 -1.65 -4.40 8.37
CA TRP A 93 -2.08 -5.61 9.05
C TRP A 93 -1.44 -5.76 10.45
N LEU A 94 -0.14 -5.46 10.55
CA LEU A 94 0.57 -5.48 11.84
C LEU A 94 -0.02 -4.45 12.82
N TYR A 95 -0.36 -3.25 12.35
CA TYR A 95 -0.99 -2.23 13.18
C TYR A 95 -2.36 -2.68 13.70
N LEU A 96 -3.17 -3.31 12.84
CA LEU A 96 -4.44 -3.90 13.25
C LEU A 96 -4.26 -4.96 14.34
N CYS A 97 -3.37 -5.93 14.13
CA CYS A 97 -3.09 -6.99 15.11
C CYS A 97 -2.58 -6.41 16.44
N ASN A 98 -1.69 -5.42 16.39
CA ASN A 98 -1.18 -4.77 17.59
C ASN A 98 -2.30 -4.04 18.35
N GLN A 99 -3.23 -3.41 17.64
CA GLN A 99 -4.35 -2.72 18.31
C GLN A 99 -5.33 -3.71 18.96
N VAL A 100 -5.59 -4.86 18.32
CA VAL A 100 -6.37 -5.95 18.94
C VAL A 100 -5.68 -6.45 20.22
N THR A 101 -4.35 -6.66 20.17
CA THR A 101 -3.57 -7.08 21.35
C THR A 101 -3.63 -6.03 22.45
N LYS A 102 -3.52 -4.75 22.09
CA LYS A 102 -3.61 -3.65 23.06
C LYS A 102 -4.97 -3.60 23.74
N ASN A 103 -6.07 -3.81 23.02
CA ASN A 103 -7.41 -3.92 23.60
C ASN A 103 -7.46 -5.04 24.63
N ALA A 104 -6.94 -6.23 24.32
CA ALA A 104 -6.87 -7.35 25.26
C ALA A 104 -6.06 -7.01 26.51
N ASP A 105 -4.91 -6.34 26.35
CA ASP A 105 -4.04 -5.94 27.46
C ASP A 105 -4.68 -4.89 28.37
N GLU A 106 -5.47 -3.98 27.81
CA GLU A 106 -6.23 -2.98 28.58
C GLU A 106 -7.28 -3.68 29.46
N HIS A 107 -8.08 -4.60 28.91
CA HIS A 107 -9.04 -5.40 29.67
C HIS A 107 -8.37 -6.26 30.75
N LYS A 108 -7.18 -6.80 30.49
CA LYS A 108 -6.41 -7.52 31.50
C LYS A 108 -5.97 -6.65 32.66
N LYS A 109 -5.58 -5.39 32.41
CA LYS A 109 -5.26 -4.41 33.47
C LYS A 109 -6.48 -4.07 34.30
N ASP A 110 -7.66 -4.05 33.71
CA ASP A 110 -8.94 -3.82 34.38
C ASP A 110 -9.43 -5.05 35.19
N GLY A 111 -8.61 -6.11 35.26
CA GLY A 111 -8.86 -7.28 36.10
C GLY A 111 -9.63 -8.40 35.40
N VAL A 112 -9.80 -8.34 34.07
CA VAL A 112 -10.42 -9.42 33.31
C VAL A 112 -9.50 -10.65 33.31
N GLU A 113 -10.04 -11.81 33.66
CA GLU A 113 -9.31 -13.07 33.68
C GLU A 113 -8.91 -13.49 32.26
N THR A 114 -7.71 -14.05 32.10
CA THR A 114 -7.13 -14.37 30.78
C THR A 114 -8.05 -15.22 29.88
N HIS A 115 -8.83 -16.14 30.46
CA HIS A 115 -9.74 -16.99 29.69
C HIS A 115 -11.00 -16.27 29.17
N LYS A 116 -11.30 -15.07 29.70
CA LYS A 116 -12.42 -14.22 29.27
C LYS A 116 -12.00 -13.09 28.32
N LEU A 117 -10.70 -12.91 28.08
CA LEU A 117 -10.22 -11.80 27.23
C LEU A 117 -10.82 -11.82 25.83
N ALA A 118 -11.04 -13.01 25.26
CA ALA A 118 -11.65 -13.12 23.92
C ALA A 118 -13.09 -12.62 23.87
N GLU A 119 -13.82 -12.70 24.98
CA GLU A 119 -15.20 -12.20 25.11
C GLU A 119 -15.27 -10.66 25.16
N GLU A 120 -14.20 -10.03 25.64
CA GLU A 120 -14.11 -8.57 25.81
C GLU A 120 -13.46 -7.87 24.58
N LEU A 121 -12.99 -8.62 23.59
CA LEU A 121 -12.41 -8.02 22.38
C LEU A 121 -13.45 -7.19 21.64
N LEU A 122 -13.02 -6.08 21.05
CA LEU A 122 -13.83 -5.20 20.22
C LEU A 122 -13.31 -5.20 18.78
N PRO A 123 -14.16 -4.88 17.79
CA PRO A 123 -13.75 -4.81 16.41
C PRO A 123 -12.63 -3.76 16.21
N VAL A 124 -11.65 -4.11 15.37
CA VAL A 124 -10.60 -3.17 14.92
C VAL A 124 -10.58 -3.17 13.41
N TYR A 125 -10.77 -2.00 12.82
CA TYR A 125 -10.80 -1.80 11.38
C TYR A 125 -9.69 -0.87 10.92
N THR A 126 -9.33 -0.91 9.65
CA THR A 126 -8.31 -0.03 9.08
C THR A 126 -8.79 0.64 7.80
N ILE A 127 -8.42 1.90 7.62
CA ILE A 127 -8.63 2.64 6.37
C ILE A 127 -7.28 3.23 5.96
N ALA A 128 -6.80 2.89 4.78
CA ALA A 128 -5.59 3.43 4.19
C ALA A 128 -5.92 4.40 3.04
N ILE A 129 -5.43 5.63 3.13
CA ILE A 129 -5.50 6.59 2.02
C ILE A 129 -4.13 6.60 1.36
N THR A 130 -4.07 6.12 0.11
CA THR A 130 -2.80 5.95 -0.59
C THR A 130 -2.72 6.86 -1.81
N GLN A 131 -1.57 7.57 -1.97
CA GLN A 131 -1.33 8.34 -3.19
C GLN A 131 -1.08 7.42 -4.38
N LYS A 132 -0.43 6.26 -4.15
CA LYS A 132 0.02 5.31 -5.16
C LYS A 132 -0.88 4.09 -5.27
N ARG A 133 -0.85 3.42 -6.43
CA ARG A 133 -1.59 2.18 -6.70
C ARG A 133 -0.95 1.00 -5.98
N TYR A 134 -1.76 0.20 -5.28
CA TYR A 134 -1.38 -1.07 -4.66
C TYR A 134 -2.07 -2.27 -5.32
N PHE A 135 -3.26 -2.07 -5.90
CA PHE A 135 -4.02 -3.10 -6.60
C PHE A 135 -4.03 -2.86 -8.11
N LYS A 136 -4.10 -3.95 -8.88
CA LYS A 136 -3.93 -3.90 -10.35
C LYS A 136 -5.16 -3.39 -11.10
N ASP A 137 -6.35 -3.60 -10.52
CA ASP A 137 -7.60 -3.13 -11.13
C ASP A 137 -7.73 -1.59 -11.11
N ASP A 138 -8.79 -1.07 -11.71
CA ASP A 138 -9.09 0.37 -11.75
C ASP A 138 -10.07 0.84 -10.68
N LYS A 139 -10.46 -0.03 -9.74
CA LYS A 139 -11.37 0.33 -8.66
C LYS A 139 -10.67 1.27 -7.68
N MET A 140 -11.29 2.42 -7.41
CA MET A 140 -10.70 3.49 -6.60
C MET A 140 -10.73 3.20 -5.09
N VAL A 141 -11.73 2.45 -4.64
CA VAL A 141 -11.92 2.09 -3.24
C VAL A 141 -12.09 0.58 -3.13
N HIS A 142 -11.33 -0.04 -2.23
CA HIS A 142 -11.44 -1.44 -1.87
C HIS A 142 -11.76 -1.56 -0.39
N VAL A 143 -12.68 -2.46 -0.05
CA VAL A 143 -12.93 -2.87 1.33
C VAL A 143 -12.80 -4.38 1.38
N TYR A 144 -11.85 -4.87 2.15
CA TYR A 144 -11.59 -6.29 2.35
C TYR A 144 -12.16 -6.72 3.69
N CYS A 145 -12.83 -7.87 3.70
CA CYS A 145 -13.31 -8.59 4.87
C CYS A 145 -12.84 -10.04 4.80
N PHE A 146 -12.99 -10.79 5.89
CA PHE A 146 -12.77 -12.23 5.87
C PHE A 146 -13.96 -12.97 5.25
N LYS A 147 -13.67 -13.92 4.33
CA LYS A 147 -14.67 -14.73 3.66
C LYS A 147 -14.25 -16.19 3.61
N GLU A 148 -15.22 -17.09 3.67
CA GLU A 148 -15.01 -18.49 3.36
C GLU A 148 -14.59 -18.62 1.88
N LYS A 149 -13.57 -19.43 1.62
CA LYS A 149 -12.87 -19.48 0.34
C LYS A 149 -13.76 -20.01 -0.81
N ASN A 150 -14.65 -20.93 -0.53
CA ASN A 150 -15.44 -21.61 -1.55
C ASN A 150 -16.84 -21.01 -1.72
N THR A 151 -17.48 -20.61 -0.62
CA THR A 151 -18.84 -20.06 -0.62
C THR A 151 -18.89 -18.54 -0.74
N ASN A 152 -17.79 -17.84 -0.44
CA ASN A 152 -17.72 -16.39 -0.28
C ASN A 152 -18.56 -15.82 0.87
N ASP A 153 -19.03 -16.67 1.80
CA ASP A 153 -19.76 -16.22 2.98
C ASP A 153 -18.82 -15.35 3.85
N GLU A 154 -19.33 -14.24 4.35
CA GLU A 154 -18.58 -13.34 5.22
C GLU A 154 -18.42 -13.95 6.61
N LEU A 155 -17.20 -13.89 7.17
CA LEU A 155 -16.94 -14.28 8.55
C LEU A 155 -17.35 -13.14 9.46
N LYS A 156 -18.51 -13.26 10.07
CA LYS A 156 -19.03 -12.34 11.08
C LYS A 156 -19.07 -13.01 12.44
N VAL A 157 -18.92 -12.23 13.49
CA VAL A 157 -18.93 -12.72 14.87
C VAL A 157 -19.69 -11.74 15.76
N TYR A 158 -20.27 -12.26 16.84
CA TYR A 158 -20.84 -11.42 17.90
C TYR A 158 -19.74 -10.86 18.78
N PHE A 159 -19.73 -9.54 18.93
CA PHE A 159 -18.93 -8.87 19.94
C PHE A 159 -19.80 -8.46 21.12
N LYS A 160 -19.22 -8.38 22.32
CA LYS A 160 -19.94 -7.98 23.51
C LYS A 160 -20.48 -6.57 23.37
N GLY A 161 -21.78 -6.40 23.63
CA GLY A 161 -22.46 -5.11 23.51
C GLY A 161 -23.02 -4.79 22.13
N PHE A 162 -22.87 -5.68 21.13
CA PHE A 162 -23.46 -5.51 19.81
C PHE A 162 -24.73 -6.38 19.68
N GLU A 163 -25.74 -5.81 19.05
CA GLU A 163 -27.00 -6.51 18.78
C GLU A 163 -26.89 -7.45 17.57
N GLU A 164 -26.00 -7.15 16.64
CA GLU A 164 -25.79 -7.89 15.40
C GLU A 164 -24.33 -8.35 15.25
N GLU A 165 -24.14 -9.40 14.47
CA GLU A 165 -22.80 -9.87 14.09
C GLU A 165 -22.05 -8.79 13.31
N GLN A 166 -20.78 -8.60 13.66
CA GLN A 166 -19.86 -7.65 13.01
C GLN A 166 -18.78 -8.39 12.22
N ASP A 167 -18.22 -7.73 11.21
CA ASP A 167 -17.01 -8.21 10.55
C ASP A 167 -15.87 -8.36 11.57
N LEU A 168 -15.18 -9.51 11.54
CA LEU A 168 -14.04 -9.74 12.44
C LEU A 168 -12.93 -8.70 12.21
N ALA A 169 -12.69 -8.32 10.95
CA ALA A 169 -11.80 -7.21 10.59
C ALA A 169 -12.17 -6.66 9.21
N LEU A 170 -12.03 -5.35 9.04
CA LEU A 170 -12.14 -4.65 7.76
C LEU A 170 -10.84 -3.93 7.44
N MET A 171 -10.42 -4.01 6.17
CA MET A 171 -9.29 -3.24 5.65
C MET A 171 -9.73 -2.49 4.39
N ALA A 172 -9.87 -1.17 4.48
CA ALA A 172 -10.24 -0.33 3.35
C ALA A 172 -9.03 0.39 2.76
N PHE A 173 -9.03 0.59 1.44
CA PHE A 173 -7.99 1.31 0.71
C PHE A 173 -8.64 2.30 -0.25
N LEU A 174 -8.23 3.55 -0.16
CA LEU A 174 -8.56 4.61 -1.10
C LEU A 174 -7.31 4.92 -1.91
N GLU A 175 -7.32 4.63 -3.22
CA GLU A 175 -6.16 4.79 -4.10
C GLU A 175 -6.34 6.03 -5.00
N LEU A 176 -5.75 7.15 -4.59
CA LEU A 176 -5.97 8.46 -5.22
C LEU A 176 -5.48 8.53 -6.67
N GLU A 177 -4.43 7.79 -7.01
CA GLU A 177 -3.88 7.74 -8.37
C GLU A 177 -4.83 7.05 -9.38
N LYS A 178 -5.82 6.31 -8.88
CA LYS A 178 -6.87 5.68 -9.71
C LYS A 178 -8.06 6.59 -9.99
N TYR A 179 -8.06 7.82 -9.45
CA TYR A 179 -9.18 8.73 -9.64
C TYR A 179 -9.53 8.90 -11.12
N ASN A 180 -10.77 8.66 -11.45
CA ASN A 180 -11.32 8.85 -12.78
C ASN A 180 -12.77 9.37 -12.65
N LYS A 181 -12.99 10.64 -13.03
CA LYS A 181 -14.29 11.31 -12.95
C LYS A 181 -15.38 10.63 -13.79
N ASP A 182 -14.99 9.90 -14.84
CA ASP A 182 -15.94 9.25 -15.75
C ASP A 182 -16.35 7.84 -15.25
N LYS A 183 -15.72 7.34 -14.18
CA LYS A 183 -15.98 6.03 -13.56
C LYS A 183 -16.52 6.10 -12.13
N ILE A 184 -17.19 7.19 -11.78
CA ILE A 184 -17.75 7.38 -10.43
C ILE A 184 -19.00 6.53 -10.28
N GLN A 185 -18.95 5.53 -9.37
CA GLN A 185 -20.08 4.67 -9.03
C GLN A 185 -20.71 5.04 -7.68
N GLU A 186 -19.88 5.32 -6.66
CA GLU A 186 -20.32 5.64 -5.31
C GLU A 186 -19.78 7.01 -4.89
N TYR A 187 -20.56 8.08 -5.13
CA TYR A 187 -20.10 9.43 -4.89
C TYR A 187 -19.71 9.69 -3.43
N LYS A 188 -20.40 9.11 -2.45
CA LYS A 188 -20.07 9.28 -1.03
C LYS A 188 -18.66 8.85 -0.67
N LYS A 189 -18.07 7.86 -1.39
CA LYS A 189 -16.68 7.42 -1.23
C LYS A 189 -15.73 8.26 -2.07
N VAL A 190 -16.14 8.55 -3.33
CA VAL A 190 -15.30 9.29 -4.29
C VAL A 190 -15.06 10.73 -3.86
N ARG A 191 -16.01 11.39 -3.21
CA ARG A 191 -15.82 12.75 -2.69
C ARG A 191 -14.61 12.90 -1.75
N TRP A 192 -14.25 11.83 -1.01
CA TRP A 192 -13.05 11.81 -0.18
C TRP A 192 -11.78 11.64 -1.02
N ILE A 193 -11.85 10.87 -2.13
CA ILE A 193 -10.76 10.79 -3.10
C ILE A 193 -10.53 12.17 -3.76
N GLU A 194 -11.59 12.88 -4.11
CA GLU A 194 -11.51 14.26 -4.63
C GLU A 194 -10.89 15.21 -3.59
N PHE A 195 -11.30 15.09 -2.33
CA PHE A 195 -10.74 15.89 -1.25
C PHE A 195 -9.26 15.63 -1.05
N PHE A 196 -8.85 14.39 -0.75
CA PHE A 196 -7.47 14.04 -0.47
C PHE A 196 -6.57 14.15 -1.71
N GLY A 197 -7.09 13.83 -2.90
CA GLY A 197 -6.41 13.99 -4.18
C GLY A 197 -6.29 15.44 -4.64
N ASN A 198 -6.88 16.39 -3.90
CA ASN A 198 -6.94 17.81 -4.26
C ASN A 198 -7.54 18.03 -5.65
N GLN A 199 -8.54 17.20 -6.03
CA GLN A 199 -9.26 17.28 -7.29
C GLN A 199 -10.45 18.23 -7.18
N PRO A 200 -10.91 18.83 -8.28
CA PRO A 200 -12.19 19.53 -8.30
C PRO A 200 -13.33 18.58 -7.93
N TYR A 201 -14.26 19.02 -7.09
CA TYR A 201 -15.45 18.22 -6.80
C TYR A 201 -16.34 18.09 -8.03
N THR A 202 -16.76 16.87 -8.35
CA THR A 202 -17.68 16.59 -9.46
C THR A 202 -19.11 16.95 -9.13
N GLN A 203 -19.47 16.98 -7.83
CA GLN A 203 -20.76 17.45 -7.32
C GLN A 203 -20.54 18.54 -6.28
N LYS A 204 -21.60 19.26 -5.91
CA LYS A 204 -21.52 20.26 -4.84
C LYS A 204 -21.11 19.59 -3.54
N PRO A 205 -20.00 20.02 -2.89
CA PRO A 205 -19.57 19.43 -1.63
C PRO A 205 -20.59 19.64 -0.53
N GLU A 206 -20.77 18.64 0.30
CA GLU A 206 -21.56 18.74 1.51
C GLU A 206 -20.83 19.58 2.58
N LYS A 207 -21.57 20.06 3.57
CA LYS A 207 -21.03 20.92 4.64
C LYS A 207 -19.78 20.35 5.30
N ILE A 208 -19.72 19.03 5.46
CA ILE A 208 -18.58 18.36 6.09
C ILE A 208 -17.29 18.50 5.27
N LEU A 209 -17.38 18.40 3.94
CA LEU A 209 -16.26 18.62 3.05
C LEU A 209 -15.86 20.09 2.96
N GLU A 210 -16.84 21.00 3.04
CA GLU A 210 -16.55 22.44 3.14
C GLU A 210 -15.81 22.78 4.43
N GLN A 211 -16.14 22.10 5.55
CA GLN A 211 -15.39 22.21 6.81
C GLN A 211 -13.97 21.67 6.65
N ALA A 212 -13.80 20.49 6.04
CA ALA A 212 -12.49 19.91 5.78
C ALA A 212 -11.64 20.83 4.88
N ASP A 213 -12.23 21.41 3.85
CA ASP A 213 -11.55 22.38 2.97
C ASP A 213 -11.11 23.65 3.72
N ARG A 214 -11.89 24.14 4.69
CA ARG A 214 -11.49 25.27 5.54
C ARG A 214 -10.28 24.92 6.42
N ILE A 215 -10.23 23.71 6.99
CA ILE A 215 -9.10 23.27 7.82
C ILE A 215 -7.80 23.26 7.01
N VAL A 216 -7.82 22.80 5.75
CA VAL A 216 -6.64 22.81 4.88
C VAL A 216 -6.40 24.15 4.17
N SER A 217 -7.33 25.12 4.31
CA SER A 217 -7.13 26.46 3.78
C SER A 217 -6.04 27.19 4.59
N ARG A 218 -5.07 27.77 3.87
CA ARG A 218 -3.94 28.50 4.51
C ARG A 218 -4.38 29.86 5.11
N ILE A 219 -5.63 30.26 4.95
CA ILE A 219 -6.12 31.58 5.38
C ILE A 219 -6.05 31.70 6.90
N ASP A 220 -6.53 30.67 7.60
CA ASP A 220 -6.69 30.67 9.06
C ASP A 220 -5.46 30.10 9.82
N TRP A 221 -4.35 29.85 9.11
CA TRP A 221 -3.19 29.25 9.75
C TRP A 221 -2.34 30.28 10.51
N THR A 222 -1.83 29.86 11.66
CA THR A 222 -0.82 30.62 12.40
C THR A 222 0.49 30.70 11.61
N LYS A 223 1.38 31.56 12.02
CA LYS A 223 2.75 31.67 11.41
C LYS A 223 3.53 30.38 11.60
N GLU A 224 3.41 29.75 12.77
CA GLU A 224 4.05 28.51 13.14
C GLU A 224 3.55 27.36 12.25
N GLU A 225 2.25 27.22 12.07
CA GLU A 225 1.65 26.20 11.18
C GLU A 225 2.13 26.35 9.74
N ARG A 226 2.19 27.59 9.23
CA ARG A 226 2.71 27.86 7.88
C ARG A 226 4.18 27.47 7.77
N LYS A 227 5.00 27.80 8.76
CA LYS A 227 6.42 27.45 8.79
C LYS A 227 6.61 25.94 8.80
N MET A 228 5.91 25.21 9.68
CA MET A 228 5.98 23.75 9.76
C MET A 228 5.55 23.08 8.43
N TYR A 229 4.49 23.58 7.81
CA TYR A 229 4.04 23.07 6.52
C TYR A 229 5.07 23.31 5.41
N ASP A 230 5.66 24.51 5.34
CA ASP A 230 6.64 24.86 4.30
C ASP A 230 7.95 24.08 4.49
N GLU A 231 8.37 23.82 5.74
CA GLU A 231 9.53 22.97 6.06
C GLU A 231 9.28 21.52 5.65
N ARG A 232 8.10 20.98 5.99
CA ARG A 232 7.71 19.62 5.61
C ARG A 232 7.61 19.46 4.09
N THR A 233 7.04 20.47 3.41
CA THR A 233 6.95 20.47 1.94
C THR A 233 8.33 20.41 1.30
N ARG A 234 9.28 21.21 1.78
CA ARG A 234 10.68 21.20 1.30
C ARG A 234 11.34 19.84 1.53
N TYR A 235 11.16 19.26 2.72
CA TYR A 235 11.69 17.94 3.02
C TYR A 235 11.12 16.86 2.07
N LEU A 236 9.81 16.85 1.85
CA LEU A 236 9.17 15.86 0.95
C LEU A 236 9.61 16.04 -0.50
N GLN A 237 9.83 17.27 -0.96
CA GLN A 237 10.37 17.55 -2.29
C GLN A 237 11.81 17.04 -2.43
N ALA A 238 12.67 17.30 -1.45
CA ALA A 238 14.04 16.80 -1.44
C ALA A 238 14.07 15.27 -1.41
N TYR A 239 13.24 14.65 -0.57
CA TYR A 239 13.15 13.20 -0.47
C TYR A 239 12.64 12.56 -1.78
N SER A 240 11.61 13.12 -2.42
CA SER A 240 11.11 12.63 -3.71
C SER A 240 12.15 12.77 -4.83
N SER A 241 12.91 13.85 -4.85
CA SER A 241 14.02 14.04 -5.79
C SER A 241 15.13 13.02 -5.57
N PHE A 242 15.47 12.73 -4.32
CA PHE A 242 16.44 11.68 -3.96
C PHE A 242 15.98 10.29 -4.42
N LEU A 243 14.72 9.92 -4.17
CA LEU A 243 14.16 8.65 -4.63
C LEU A 243 14.16 8.54 -6.16
N ALA A 244 13.81 9.60 -6.86
CA ALA A 244 13.84 9.62 -8.34
C ALA A 244 15.26 9.41 -8.88
N THR A 245 16.28 9.96 -8.20
CA THR A 245 17.69 9.73 -8.55
C THR A 245 18.07 8.26 -8.36
N ILE A 246 17.71 7.64 -7.22
CA ILE A 246 17.97 6.22 -6.97
C ILE A 246 17.26 5.33 -7.99
N GLU A 247 16.01 5.61 -8.33
CA GLU A 247 15.28 4.84 -9.34
C GLU A 247 15.94 4.95 -10.72
N LYS A 248 16.42 6.14 -11.08
CA LYS A 248 17.17 6.36 -12.31
C LYS A 248 18.46 5.55 -12.32
N GLU A 249 19.26 5.64 -11.26
CA GLU A 249 20.52 4.89 -11.12
C GLU A 249 20.31 3.37 -11.20
N LYS A 250 19.27 2.84 -10.54
CA LYS A 250 18.90 1.41 -10.64
C LYS A 250 18.50 1.02 -12.07
N LYS A 251 17.76 1.87 -12.75
CA LYS A 251 17.36 1.62 -14.14
C LYS A 251 18.58 1.62 -15.08
N ASP A 252 19.48 2.60 -14.89
CA ASP A 252 20.69 2.73 -15.69
C ASP A 252 21.63 1.54 -15.46
N ALA A 253 21.87 1.14 -14.19
CA ALA A 253 22.64 -0.04 -13.85
C ALA A 253 22.05 -1.34 -14.43
N ARG A 254 20.71 -1.48 -14.39
CA ARG A 254 20.03 -2.63 -15.00
C ARG A 254 20.21 -2.66 -16.53
N MET A 255 20.10 -1.52 -17.19
CA MET A 255 20.29 -1.40 -18.65
C MET A 255 21.74 -1.72 -19.03
N GLN A 256 22.71 -1.24 -18.24
CA GLN A 256 24.12 -1.53 -18.46
C GLN A 256 24.41 -3.02 -18.29
N GLY A 257 23.99 -3.64 -17.18
CA GLY A 257 24.19 -5.07 -16.95
C GLY A 257 23.52 -5.95 -18.02
N LEU A 258 22.36 -5.53 -18.55
CA LEU A 258 21.70 -6.24 -19.66
C LEU A 258 22.50 -6.13 -20.97
N ALA A 259 23.10 -4.96 -21.24
CA ALA A 259 23.92 -4.73 -22.43
C ALA A 259 25.23 -5.53 -22.36
N GLU A 260 25.91 -5.52 -21.21
CA GLU A 260 27.13 -6.28 -20.94
C GLU A 260 26.89 -7.79 -21.05
N GLY A 261 25.86 -8.34 -20.36
CA GLY A 261 25.54 -9.76 -20.43
C GLY A 261 25.12 -10.22 -21.84
N LYS A 262 24.47 -9.35 -22.62
CA LYS A 262 24.16 -9.65 -24.02
C LYS A 262 25.42 -9.69 -24.89
N ALA A 263 26.35 -8.75 -24.69
CA ALA A 263 27.62 -8.72 -25.42
C ALA A 263 28.48 -9.95 -25.10
N GLU A 264 28.61 -10.30 -23.82
CA GLU A 264 29.33 -11.50 -23.38
C GLU A 264 28.70 -12.79 -23.93
N GLY A 265 27.37 -12.92 -23.86
CA GLY A 265 26.66 -14.09 -24.39
C GLY A 265 26.84 -14.26 -25.91
N ILE A 266 26.85 -13.14 -26.67
CA ILE A 266 27.14 -13.18 -28.10
C ILE A 266 28.59 -13.62 -28.38
N ALA A 267 29.55 -13.06 -27.64
CA ALA A 267 30.98 -13.41 -27.82
C ALA A 267 31.22 -14.90 -27.52
N GLU A 268 30.69 -15.40 -26.40
CA GLU A 268 30.77 -16.81 -26.02
C GLU A 268 30.08 -17.75 -27.03
N GLY A 269 28.90 -17.35 -27.54
CA GLY A 269 28.16 -18.09 -28.56
C GLY A 269 28.92 -18.19 -29.88
N ILE A 270 29.58 -17.12 -30.32
CA ILE A 270 30.43 -17.11 -31.51
C ILE A 270 31.63 -18.04 -31.35
N GLU A 271 32.29 -18.02 -30.17
CA GLU A 271 33.45 -18.86 -29.92
C GLU A 271 33.09 -20.35 -29.88
N LYS A 272 32.03 -20.70 -29.16
CA LYS A 272 31.49 -22.07 -29.12
C LYS A 272 31.04 -22.54 -30.52
N GLY A 273 30.41 -21.69 -31.29
CA GLY A 273 29.99 -21.99 -32.64
C GLY A 273 31.17 -22.24 -33.58
N LYS A 274 32.27 -21.48 -33.47
CA LYS A 274 33.51 -21.71 -34.24
C LYS A 274 34.13 -23.07 -33.92
N VAL A 275 34.28 -23.37 -32.64
CA VAL A 275 34.87 -24.67 -32.17
C VAL A 275 34.01 -25.82 -32.68
N HIS A 276 32.72 -25.78 -32.53
CA HIS A 276 31.79 -26.83 -32.97
C HIS A 276 31.80 -27.00 -34.51
N GLY A 277 31.82 -25.87 -35.25
CA GLY A 277 31.93 -25.88 -36.71
C GLY A 277 33.21 -26.53 -37.20
N ILE A 278 34.36 -26.24 -36.57
CA ILE A 278 35.66 -26.86 -36.90
C ILE A 278 35.63 -28.37 -36.61
N GLU A 279 35.11 -28.79 -35.48
CA GLU A 279 35.00 -30.22 -35.12
C GLU A 279 34.06 -30.96 -36.07
N HIS A 280 32.93 -30.40 -36.42
CA HIS A 280 31.99 -30.96 -37.37
C HIS A 280 32.61 -31.06 -38.77
N GLY A 281 33.32 -30.02 -39.23
CA GLY A 281 34.04 -30.02 -40.51
C GLY A 281 35.11 -31.11 -40.59
N LYS A 282 35.90 -31.27 -39.51
CA LYS A 282 36.88 -32.37 -39.41
C LYS A 282 36.23 -33.75 -39.48
N LYS A 283 35.12 -33.99 -38.77
CA LYS A 283 34.37 -35.26 -38.85
C LYS A 283 33.84 -35.53 -40.26
N MET A 284 33.27 -34.54 -40.92
CA MET A 284 32.77 -34.70 -42.28
C MET A 284 33.88 -34.99 -43.28
N MET A 285 35.05 -34.36 -43.14
CA MET A 285 36.21 -34.61 -43.98
C MET A 285 36.73 -36.04 -43.82
N ILE A 286 36.82 -36.55 -42.58
CA ILE A 286 37.23 -37.93 -42.31
C ILE A 286 36.24 -38.93 -42.93
N ILE A 287 34.93 -38.69 -42.79
CA ILE A 287 33.89 -39.55 -43.38
C ILE A 287 34.00 -39.54 -44.91
N SER A 288 34.27 -38.40 -45.52
CA SER A 288 34.48 -38.29 -46.99
C SER A 288 35.71 -39.10 -47.45
N LEU A 289 36.84 -38.97 -46.77
CA LEU A 289 38.05 -39.72 -47.05
C LEU A 289 37.86 -41.24 -46.91
N ILE A 290 37.15 -41.68 -45.86
CA ILE A 290 36.81 -43.09 -45.68
C ILE A 290 35.95 -43.62 -46.82
N LYS A 291 34.89 -42.86 -47.21
CA LYS A 291 34.04 -43.23 -48.36
C LYS A 291 34.82 -43.33 -49.68
N GLU A 292 35.74 -42.43 -49.88
CA GLU A 292 36.59 -42.45 -51.10
C GLU A 292 37.56 -43.64 -51.08
N ALA A 293 38.19 -43.98 -49.96
CA ALA A 293 39.02 -45.14 -49.80
C ALA A 293 38.27 -46.46 -50.04
N PHE A 294 37.06 -46.59 -49.54
CA PHE A 294 36.17 -47.73 -49.81
C PHE A 294 35.75 -47.84 -51.26
N SER A 295 35.49 -46.73 -51.97
CA SER A 295 35.15 -46.72 -53.37
C SER A 295 36.31 -47.14 -54.22
N ARG A 296 37.56 -46.76 -53.91
CA ARG A 296 38.78 -47.19 -54.61
C ARG A 296 39.05 -48.68 -54.41
N LYS A 297 38.82 -49.20 -53.18
CA LYS A 297 38.98 -50.66 -52.94
C LYS A 297 38.00 -51.51 -53.75
N LYS A 298 36.77 -51.04 -53.90
CA LYS A 298 35.76 -51.74 -54.74
C LYS A 298 36.09 -51.76 -56.23
N LYS A 299 36.77 -50.75 -56.77
CA LYS A 299 37.22 -50.72 -58.14
C LYS A 299 38.39 -51.66 -58.42
N VAL A 300 39.31 -51.86 -57.48
CA VAL A 300 40.47 -52.76 -57.58
C VAL A 300 40.09 -54.24 -57.41
N GLN A 301 38.90 -54.58 -56.87
CA GLN A 301 38.41 -55.95 -56.74
C GLN A 301 37.54 -56.41 -57.94
N ASN A 302 37.21 -55.54 -58.86
CA ASN A 302 36.37 -55.84 -60.02
C ASN A 302 37.16 -55.79 -61.39
N ASP A 303 38.47 -55.48 -61.33
CA ASP A 303 39.43 -55.66 -62.38
C ASP A 303 40.30 -56.94 -62.12
#